data_86baf8119c146e93fbcd040c8626c22f
#
_entry.id   86baf8119c146e93fbcd040c8626c22f
#
_cell.length_a   1.000
_cell.length_b   1.000
_cell.length_c   1.000
_cell.angle_alpha   90.00
_cell.angle_beta   90.00
_cell.angle_gamma   90.00
#
_symmetry.space_group_name_H-M   'P 1'
#
loop_
_entity.id
_entity.type
_entity.pdbx_description
1 polymer ?
#
loop_
_entity_poly.entity_id
_entity_poly.type
_entity_poly.pdbx_seq_one_letter_code
_entity_poly.pdbx_strand_id
1 'polypeptide(L)'
;MTFIKLDPNLMQGLIKNLESYADEAERARSNIHSSSVNNSHPVPEVDDATYLPAIFTVTSADAPTSRMMDTLNSMSINSNTGSSYNTTMGATINALGEVIDGLQERLQVIIDLNTDGISTTSSDGVPGYYLPDGTADTVENVKAYNTEAVATARADADALTQATASRNGTADDGRTVDEVLASMATYQDSPAYGATFVNTYGIEKFIELPISVYWHYTKYTGQRAAGYGDYRADTEAIDKANGILAHLLAGATQTEKVPDGFDSWADALYETSTVKGHRGRVSCLNELLSASNAVYDTSTLVNLATKMESQDSSNGGYYDGDPASRTPDQISGWHDAGYGNFYNEGRAFPGGHMDPMYGVMVAMGNNPEAALEYLTPEGDGSVDGDGVWVPGQSTVDRWTMLTSRDWDPDYGLDRFTSVLGVASSFRNRAPGDTDPDVSATADARATYACDRAMSYFGGEGFTKEDFTDTMKRNLAVVVANSSEEIATAAARRSLGRGATSAGLEATDISSLIYRFGDHQDAMTTLATGLGQYHHNAIQEVMNDPGSDKGNLNNEYRRVAASSSYLQNLSEFRFAD
;
A
#
# COMPACT_ATOMS: atom_id res chain seq x y z
N MET A 1 15.27 -0.29 -6.25
CA MET A 1 15.70 0.47 -5.05
C MET A 1 15.21 -0.20 -3.80
N THR A 2 15.96 -0.08 -2.71
CA THR A 2 15.56 -0.63 -1.40
C THR A 2 15.05 0.50 -0.52
N PHE A 3 13.83 0.35 0.03
CA PHE A 3 13.32 1.23 1.06
C PHE A 3 13.83 0.79 2.43
N ILE A 4 14.40 1.73 3.18
CA ILE A 4 14.94 1.48 4.52
C ILE A 4 14.04 2.18 5.52
N LYS A 5 13.25 1.39 6.27
CA LYS A 5 12.38 1.90 7.34
C LYS A 5 13.22 2.34 8.52
N LEU A 6 12.89 3.49 9.08
CA LEU A 6 13.54 4.01 10.28
C LEU A 6 12.56 4.91 11.05
N ASP A 7 12.00 4.37 12.13
CA ASP A 7 11.15 5.13 13.05
C ASP A 7 12.01 6.05 13.92
N PRO A 8 11.91 7.39 13.81
CA PRO A 8 12.69 8.33 14.58
C PRO A 8 12.47 8.21 16.08
N ASN A 9 11.26 7.89 16.52
CA ASN A 9 10.93 7.79 17.95
C ASN A 9 11.53 6.51 18.56
N LEU A 10 11.39 5.37 17.85
CA LEU A 10 12.01 4.11 18.27
C LEU A 10 13.53 4.20 18.24
N MET A 11 14.10 4.85 17.20
CA MET A 11 15.54 5.07 17.09
C MET A 11 16.05 5.95 18.23
N GLN A 12 15.36 7.04 18.56
CA GLN A 12 15.72 7.92 19.67
C GLN A 12 15.63 7.19 21.02
N GLY A 13 14.61 6.33 21.20
CA GLY A 13 14.50 5.45 22.34
C GLY A 13 15.66 4.47 22.47
N LEU A 14 16.06 3.84 21.36
CA LEU A 14 17.20 2.93 21.28
C LEU A 14 18.52 3.66 21.63
N ILE A 15 18.78 4.82 21.01
CA ILE A 15 19.96 5.65 21.28
C ILE A 15 20.04 5.97 22.78
N LYS A 16 18.96 6.46 23.38
CA LYS A 16 18.91 6.81 24.80
C LYS A 16 19.19 5.61 25.72
N ASN A 17 18.69 4.43 25.37
CA ASN A 17 18.98 3.21 26.12
C ASN A 17 20.45 2.81 25.99
N LEU A 18 21.03 2.89 24.79
CA LEU A 18 22.44 2.58 24.54
C LEU A 18 23.37 3.57 25.28
N GLU A 19 23.05 4.86 25.29
CA GLU A 19 23.75 5.89 26.07
C GLU A 19 23.72 5.56 27.56
N SER A 20 22.56 5.16 28.11
CA SER A 20 22.44 4.74 29.50
C SER A 20 23.32 3.53 29.82
N TYR A 21 23.38 2.56 28.93
CA TYR A 21 24.25 1.38 29.10
C TYR A 21 25.75 1.74 29.00
N ALA A 22 26.10 2.66 28.10
CA ALA A 22 27.49 3.15 28.01
C ALA A 22 27.91 3.86 29.31
N ASP A 23 27.06 4.69 29.87
CA ASP A 23 27.27 5.38 31.14
C ASP A 23 27.37 4.41 32.33
N GLU A 24 26.54 3.37 32.35
CA GLU A 24 26.63 2.33 33.40
C GLU A 24 27.92 1.51 33.29
N ALA A 25 28.33 1.17 32.07
CA ALA A 25 29.58 0.47 31.81
C ALA A 25 30.81 1.32 32.23
N GLU A 26 30.79 2.63 31.92
CA GLU A 26 31.87 3.53 32.35
C GLU A 26 31.93 3.72 33.88
N ARG A 27 30.77 3.81 34.55
CA ARG A 27 30.71 3.82 36.02
C ARG A 27 31.25 2.53 36.62
N ALA A 28 30.88 1.37 36.06
CA ALA A 28 31.37 0.08 36.50
C ALA A 28 32.91 0.00 36.32
N ARG A 29 33.40 0.42 35.14
CA ARG A 29 34.84 0.51 34.85
C ARG A 29 35.58 1.40 35.84
N SER A 30 35.03 2.59 36.13
CA SER A 30 35.62 3.54 37.09
C SER A 30 35.63 2.99 38.50
N ASN A 31 34.56 2.28 38.92
CA ASN A 31 34.48 1.64 40.25
C ASN A 31 35.47 0.49 40.39
N ILE A 32 35.62 -0.33 39.35
CA ILE A 32 36.63 -1.41 39.32
C ILE A 32 38.04 -0.82 39.41
N HIS A 33 38.30 0.25 38.65
CA HIS A 33 39.62 0.92 38.68
C HIS A 33 39.92 1.54 40.05
N SER A 34 38.97 2.27 40.64
CA SER A 34 39.14 2.88 41.99
C SER A 34 39.27 1.83 43.09
N SER A 35 38.57 0.71 42.99
CA SER A 35 38.71 -0.41 43.93
C SER A 35 40.03 -1.13 43.80
N SER A 36 40.57 -1.29 42.59
CA SER A 36 41.86 -1.91 42.33
C SER A 36 43.06 -1.06 42.79
N VAL A 37 42.93 0.27 42.79
CA VAL A 37 43.97 1.21 43.24
C VAL A 37 43.98 1.35 44.77
N ASN A 38 42.83 1.23 45.43
CA ASN A 38 42.69 1.47 46.86
C ASN A 38 42.75 0.21 47.74
N ASN A 39 42.61 -0.99 47.18
CA ASN A 39 42.65 -2.25 47.93
C ASN A 39 43.63 -3.23 47.31
N SER A 40 44.63 -3.64 48.07
CA SER A 40 45.55 -4.73 47.71
C SER A 40 44.89 -6.14 47.79
N HIS A 41 43.61 -6.26 47.61
CA HIS A 41 42.88 -7.53 47.58
C HIS A 41 42.45 -7.89 46.18
N PRO A 42 42.54 -9.17 45.77
CA PRO A 42 42.08 -9.61 44.47
C PRO A 42 40.57 -9.39 44.38
N VAL A 43 40.12 -8.82 43.24
CA VAL A 43 38.71 -8.64 42.91
C VAL A 43 38.04 -10.03 42.87
N PRO A 44 36.88 -10.23 43.53
CA PRO A 44 36.16 -11.49 43.41
C PRO A 44 35.82 -11.77 41.94
N GLU A 45 35.98 -13.03 41.55
CA GLU A 45 35.52 -13.49 40.24
C GLU A 45 34.03 -13.16 40.07
N VAL A 46 33.70 -12.26 39.16
CA VAL A 46 32.33 -12.00 38.76
C VAL A 46 31.97 -13.02 37.70
N ASP A 47 30.99 -13.85 37.98
CA ASP A 47 30.51 -14.87 37.06
C ASP A 47 29.84 -14.18 35.84
N ASP A 48 30.60 -14.09 34.76
CA ASP A 48 30.25 -13.41 33.49
C ASP A 48 29.01 -13.95 32.80
N ALA A 49 28.56 -15.16 33.17
CA ALA A 49 27.41 -15.82 32.51
C ALA A 49 26.05 -15.20 32.86
N THR A 50 25.96 -14.41 33.93
CA THR A 50 24.68 -13.99 34.50
C THR A 50 24.22 -12.60 34.04
N TYR A 51 25.11 -11.74 33.56
CA TYR A 51 24.76 -10.33 33.27
C TYR A 51 24.59 -10.00 31.79
N LEU A 52 25.31 -10.61 30.88
CA LEU A 52 25.26 -10.28 29.45
C LEU A 52 24.07 -10.89 28.68
N PRO A 53 23.57 -12.11 28.96
CA PRO A 53 22.48 -12.70 28.22
C PRO A 53 21.12 -12.04 28.45
N ALA A 54 20.92 -11.37 29.59
CA ALA A 54 19.63 -10.77 29.93
C ALA A 54 19.37 -9.41 29.23
N ILE A 55 20.42 -8.78 28.71
CA ILE A 55 20.32 -7.43 28.10
C ILE A 55 20.07 -7.49 26.59
N PHE A 56 20.38 -8.59 25.91
CA PHE A 56 20.34 -8.70 24.45
C PHE A 56 19.52 -9.90 23.93
N THR A 57 18.31 -10.09 24.39
CA THR A 57 17.33 -10.90 23.65
C THR A 57 16.62 -10.01 22.62
N VAL A 58 17.33 -9.63 21.56
CA VAL A 58 16.71 -9.06 20.37
C VAL A 58 16.44 -10.21 19.40
N THR A 59 15.19 -10.58 19.29
CA THR A 59 14.70 -11.61 18.36
C THR A 59 14.28 -10.96 17.05
N SER A 60 15.20 -10.43 16.26
CA SER A 60 14.94 -10.16 14.85
C SER A 60 16.22 -10.15 14.02
N ALA A 61 16.07 -10.63 12.78
CA ALA A 61 17.15 -10.97 11.86
C ALA A 61 17.66 -9.78 11.02
N ASP A 62 17.68 -8.56 11.56
CA ASP A 62 18.13 -7.39 10.82
C ASP A 62 19.66 -7.22 10.84
N ALA A 63 20.21 -6.99 9.66
CA ALA A 63 21.66 -6.96 9.40
C ALA A 63 22.51 -6.04 10.30
N PRO A 64 22.04 -4.87 10.81
CA PRO A 64 22.80 -4.06 11.76
C PRO A 64 22.97 -4.71 13.14
N THR A 65 21.91 -5.39 13.63
CA THR A 65 21.94 -6.12 14.91
C THR A 65 22.82 -7.35 14.86
N SER A 66 22.89 -8.05 13.72
CA SER A 66 23.79 -9.19 13.58
C SER A 66 25.27 -8.78 13.63
N ARG A 67 25.66 -7.65 13.03
CA ARG A 67 27.02 -7.11 13.12
C ARG A 67 27.39 -6.68 14.54
N MET A 68 26.46 -6.08 15.27
CA MET A 68 26.64 -5.72 16.68
C MET A 68 26.80 -6.98 17.54
N MET A 69 25.98 -8.00 17.32
CA MET A 69 26.08 -9.29 18.01
C MET A 69 27.39 -10.04 17.64
N ASP A 70 27.82 -9.99 16.38
CA ASP A 70 29.09 -10.57 15.94
C ASP A 70 30.29 -9.86 16.58
N THR A 71 30.21 -8.53 16.72
CA THR A 71 31.23 -7.73 17.42
C THR A 71 31.25 -8.07 18.91
N LEU A 72 30.11 -8.16 19.57
CA LEU A 72 29.98 -8.56 20.97
C LEU A 72 30.42 -10.02 21.21
N ASN A 73 30.08 -10.94 20.32
CA ASN A 73 30.47 -12.35 20.40
C ASN A 73 31.95 -12.59 20.05
N SER A 74 32.58 -11.72 19.26
CA SER A 74 34.02 -11.78 18.99
C SER A 74 34.90 -11.29 20.14
N MET A 75 34.31 -10.65 21.15
CA MET A 75 34.97 -10.22 22.37
C MET A 75 35.12 -11.40 23.33
N SER A 76 36.08 -12.27 23.10
CA SER A 76 36.42 -13.31 24.07
C SER A 76 37.09 -12.66 25.30
N ILE A 77 36.41 -12.75 26.43
CA ILE A 77 36.95 -12.29 27.72
C ILE A 77 38.01 -13.27 28.16
N ASN A 78 39.27 -12.85 28.12
CA ASN A 78 40.38 -13.65 28.60
C ASN A 78 40.71 -13.25 30.04
N SER A 79 40.39 -14.13 30.98
CA SER A 79 40.25 -13.89 32.42
C SER A 79 41.57 -13.78 33.22
N ASN A 80 42.73 -13.47 32.63
CA ASN A 80 43.99 -13.73 33.32
C ASN A 80 44.86 -12.55 33.74
N THR A 81 44.50 -11.28 33.55
CA THR A 81 45.24 -10.17 34.20
C THR A 81 44.38 -8.90 34.31
N GLY A 82 44.35 -8.24 35.47
CA GLY A 82 43.54 -7.03 35.74
C GLY A 82 43.82 -5.81 34.84
N SER A 83 44.92 -5.81 34.06
CA SER A 83 45.17 -4.77 33.05
C SER A 83 44.45 -5.03 31.73
N SER A 84 44.18 -6.30 31.40
CA SER A 84 43.44 -6.63 30.18
C SER A 84 41.94 -6.34 30.30
N TYR A 85 41.37 -6.45 31.48
CA TYR A 85 39.95 -6.12 31.75
C TYR A 85 39.62 -4.65 31.43
N ASN A 86 40.47 -3.74 31.91
CA ASN A 86 40.27 -2.31 31.70
C ASN A 86 40.39 -1.90 30.22
N THR A 87 41.24 -2.58 29.47
CA THR A 87 41.45 -2.35 28.04
C THR A 87 40.28 -2.90 27.23
N THR A 88 39.73 -4.05 27.61
CA THR A 88 38.59 -4.69 26.93
C THR A 88 37.29 -3.93 27.19
N MET A 89 36.99 -3.54 28.43
CA MET A 89 35.82 -2.70 28.74
C MET A 89 35.92 -1.34 28.03
N GLY A 90 37.08 -0.71 28.00
CA GLY A 90 37.29 0.54 27.28
C GLY A 90 37.04 0.40 25.77
N ALA A 91 37.51 -0.70 25.18
CA ALA A 91 37.25 -0.99 23.76
C ALA A 91 35.78 -1.24 23.49
N THR A 92 35.07 -1.94 24.39
CA THR A 92 33.61 -2.16 24.28
C THR A 92 32.82 -0.86 24.39
N ILE A 93 33.19 0.01 25.35
CA ILE A 93 32.54 1.32 25.52
C ILE A 93 32.76 2.20 24.29
N ASN A 94 33.99 2.20 23.73
CA ASN A 94 34.29 2.95 22.51
C ASN A 94 33.50 2.40 21.31
N ALA A 95 33.43 1.08 21.13
CA ALA A 95 32.65 0.47 20.06
C ALA A 95 31.14 0.77 20.20
N LEU A 96 30.62 0.81 21.43
CA LEU A 96 29.24 1.22 21.70
C LEU A 96 29.03 2.71 21.37
N GLY A 97 30.00 3.57 21.69
CA GLY A 97 29.99 4.97 21.30
C GLY A 97 29.91 5.16 19.77
N GLU A 98 30.73 4.42 19.01
CA GLU A 98 30.70 4.46 17.54
C GLU A 98 29.32 4.03 16.97
N VAL A 99 28.68 3.03 17.60
CA VAL A 99 27.32 2.62 17.21
C VAL A 99 26.29 3.73 17.52
N ILE A 100 26.37 4.33 18.70
CA ILE A 100 25.49 5.44 19.10
C ILE A 100 25.64 6.61 18.15
N ASP A 101 26.89 7.02 17.85
CA ASP A 101 27.17 8.11 16.91
C ASP A 101 26.58 7.81 15.52
N GLY A 102 26.77 6.57 15.01
CA GLY A 102 26.21 6.15 13.73
C GLY A 102 24.67 6.15 13.69
N LEU A 103 24.00 5.78 14.80
CA LEU A 103 22.55 5.85 14.92
C LEU A 103 22.06 7.31 15.01
N GLN A 104 22.76 8.16 15.74
CA GLN A 104 22.45 9.60 15.82
C GLN A 104 22.60 10.30 14.46
N GLU A 105 23.66 9.97 13.70
CA GLU A 105 23.85 10.49 12.34
C GLU A 105 22.72 10.07 11.40
N ARG A 106 22.28 8.80 11.46
CA ARG A 106 21.14 8.29 10.67
C ARG A 106 19.83 8.97 11.06
N LEU A 107 19.58 9.12 12.36
CA LEU A 107 18.41 9.85 12.84
C LEU A 107 18.41 11.30 12.34
N GLN A 108 19.59 11.95 12.35
CA GLN A 108 19.72 13.32 11.86
C GLN A 108 19.43 13.43 10.35
N VAL A 109 19.86 12.44 9.54
CA VAL A 109 19.53 12.40 8.10
C VAL A 109 18.02 12.39 7.87
N ILE A 110 17.27 11.60 8.63
CA ILE A 110 15.82 11.55 8.49
C ILE A 110 15.16 12.85 8.96
N ILE A 111 15.65 13.43 10.06
CA ILE A 111 15.18 14.74 10.52
C ILE A 111 15.45 15.82 9.48
N ASP A 112 16.63 15.81 8.88
CA ASP A 112 16.99 16.75 7.82
C ASP A 112 16.11 16.56 6.57
N LEU A 113 15.89 15.31 6.15
CA LEU A 113 14.98 14.99 5.04
C LEU A 113 13.55 15.42 5.35
N ASN A 114 13.06 15.20 6.58
CA ASN A 114 11.74 15.66 7.02
C ASN A 114 11.64 17.20 7.00
N THR A 115 12.68 17.90 7.45
CA THR A 115 12.72 19.36 7.46
C THR A 115 12.70 19.94 6.04
N ASP A 116 13.34 19.25 5.10
CA ASP A 116 13.32 19.60 3.67
C ASP A 116 12.04 19.12 2.94
N GLY A 117 11.13 18.44 3.64
CA GLY A 117 9.89 17.88 3.08
C GLY A 117 10.13 16.70 2.11
N ILE A 118 11.26 16.02 2.25
CA ILE A 118 11.69 14.92 1.36
C ILE A 118 11.56 13.54 2.03
N SER A 119 11.24 13.50 3.33
CA SER A 119 11.03 12.22 4.00
C SER A 119 9.83 11.48 3.44
N THR A 120 9.95 10.18 3.42
CA THR A 120 8.91 9.27 2.98
C THR A 120 8.45 8.42 4.13
N THR A 121 7.17 8.13 4.18
CA THR A 121 6.59 7.15 5.08
C THR A 121 6.25 5.89 4.29
N SER A 122 6.54 4.72 4.86
CA SER A 122 6.01 3.46 4.34
C SER A 122 4.50 3.38 4.52
N SER A 123 3.86 2.41 3.89
CA SER A 123 2.42 2.17 3.99
C SER A 123 1.90 2.05 5.43
N ASP A 124 2.73 1.58 6.34
CA ASP A 124 2.46 1.48 7.79
C ASP A 124 2.80 2.76 8.58
N GLY A 125 3.05 3.88 7.90
CA GLY A 125 3.32 5.17 8.52
C GLY A 125 4.73 5.33 9.09
N VAL A 126 5.64 4.38 8.86
CA VAL A 126 7.02 4.46 9.35
C VAL A 126 7.88 5.28 8.40
N PRO A 127 8.54 6.35 8.86
CA PRO A 127 9.48 7.13 8.05
C PRO A 127 10.65 6.29 7.56
N GLY A 128 11.20 6.67 6.41
CA GLY A 128 12.34 5.99 5.83
C GLY A 128 12.98 6.77 4.69
N TYR A 129 13.87 6.11 3.98
CA TYR A 129 14.55 6.65 2.80
C TYR A 129 14.84 5.55 1.77
N TYR A 130 15.05 5.97 0.54
CA TYR A 130 15.42 5.06 -0.54
C TYR A 130 16.91 5.14 -0.85
N LEU A 131 17.50 3.97 -1.20
CA LEU A 131 18.83 3.86 -1.78
C LEU A 131 18.82 2.94 -3.01
N PRO A 132 19.66 3.19 -4.01
CA PRO A 132 19.87 2.24 -5.11
C PRO A 132 20.34 0.90 -4.59
N ASP A 133 19.87 -0.20 -5.22
CA ASP A 133 20.26 -1.54 -4.84
C ASP A 133 21.77 -1.72 -4.93
N GLY A 134 22.35 -2.32 -3.89
CA GLY A 134 23.80 -2.52 -3.77
C GLY A 134 24.60 -1.30 -3.30
N THR A 135 23.96 -0.16 -3.05
CA THR A 135 24.58 0.98 -2.39
C THR A 135 24.70 0.72 -0.89
N ALA A 136 25.87 0.99 -0.32
CA ALA A 136 26.06 0.84 1.13
C ALA A 136 25.16 1.86 1.87
N ASP A 137 24.47 1.39 2.89
CA ASP A 137 23.63 2.20 3.74
C ASP A 137 24.49 3.02 4.71
N THR A 138 24.93 4.20 4.23
CA THR A 138 25.68 5.20 5.00
C THR A 138 25.03 6.57 4.82
N VAL A 139 25.23 7.45 5.80
CA VAL A 139 24.74 8.84 5.79
C VAL A 139 25.20 9.57 4.53
N GLU A 140 26.48 9.40 4.16
CA GLU A 140 27.05 10.05 2.97
C GLU A 140 26.35 9.60 1.69
N ASN A 141 26.09 8.29 1.55
CA ASN A 141 25.43 7.75 0.37
C ASN A 141 23.97 8.22 0.27
N VAL A 142 23.23 8.27 1.40
CA VAL A 142 21.85 8.79 1.44
C VAL A 142 21.83 10.26 1.04
N LYS A 143 22.70 11.10 1.63
CA LYS A 143 22.79 12.52 1.29
C LYS A 143 23.22 12.74 -0.16
N ALA A 144 24.23 12.02 -0.64
CA ALA A 144 24.73 12.14 -2.01
C ALA A 144 23.64 11.77 -3.02
N TYR A 145 22.94 10.66 -2.81
CA TYR A 145 21.86 10.21 -3.68
C TYR A 145 20.69 11.21 -3.74
N ASN A 146 20.21 11.70 -2.59
CA ASN A 146 19.11 12.66 -2.57
C ASN A 146 19.52 14.03 -3.19
N THR A 147 20.75 14.47 -2.94
CA THR A 147 21.27 15.70 -3.56
C THR A 147 21.33 15.58 -5.08
N GLU A 148 21.85 14.47 -5.60
CA GLU A 148 21.90 14.20 -7.03
C GLU A 148 20.49 14.06 -7.62
N ALA A 149 19.59 13.32 -6.97
CA ALA A 149 18.21 13.16 -7.40
C ALA A 149 17.49 14.50 -7.53
N VAL A 150 17.60 15.39 -6.54
CA VAL A 150 17.00 16.73 -6.56
C VAL A 150 17.60 17.61 -7.69
N ALA A 151 18.91 17.58 -7.89
CA ALA A 151 19.56 18.36 -8.95
C ALA A 151 19.14 17.85 -10.34
N THR A 152 19.13 16.52 -10.53
CA THR A 152 18.72 15.89 -11.79
C THR A 152 17.24 16.14 -12.08
N ALA A 153 16.35 16.05 -11.07
CA ALA A 153 14.94 16.31 -11.23
C ALA A 153 14.64 17.72 -11.78
N ARG A 154 15.35 18.74 -11.28
CA ARG A 154 15.22 20.11 -11.81
C ARG A 154 15.69 20.22 -13.26
N ALA A 155 16.86 19.64 -13.55
CA ALA A 155 17.40 19.65 -14.90
C ALA A 155 16.49 18.92 -15.90
N ASP A 156 15.90 17.78 -15.48
CA ASP A 156 15.00 17.00 -16.32
C ASP A 156 13.64 17.71 -16.51
N ALA A 157 13.10 18.36 -15.49
CA ALA A 157 11.87 19.15 -15.60
C ALA A 157 12.04 20.32 -16.59
N ASP A 158 13.17 21.05 -16.50
CA ASP A 158 13.49 22.12 -17.43
C ASP A 158 13.68 21.59 -18.86
N ALA A 159 14.44 20.51 -19.03
CA ALA A 159 14.68 19.91 -20.32
C ALA A 159 13.39 19.36 -20.95
N LEU A 160 12.53 18.69 -20.19
CA LEU A 160 11.25 18.18 -20.71
C LEU A 160 10.33 19.33 -21.12
N THR A 161 10.28 20.41 -20.34
CA THR A 161 9.51 21.62 -20.70
C THR A 161 9.98 22.20 -22.04
N GLN A 162 11.28 22.28 -22.25
CA GLN A 162 11.87 22.82 -23.49
C GLN A 162 11.67 21.86 -24.66
N ALA A 163 11.96 20.56 -24.48
CA ALA A 163 11.83 19.55 -25.53
C ALA A 163 10.39 19.41 -26.03
N THR A 164 9.40 19.41 -25.12
CA THR A 164 7.98 19.32 -25.48
C THR A 164 7.46 20.60 -26.16
N ALA A 165 8.03 21.76 -25.87
CA ALA A 165 7.69 23.01 -26.55
C ALA A 165 8.42 23.21 -27.89
N SER A 166 9.51 22.50 -28.11
CA SER A 166 10.38 22.63 -29.27
C SER A 166 9.81 21.87 -30.48
N ARG A 167 9.91 22.47 -31.69
CA ARG A 167 9.48 21.84 -32.95
C ARG A 167 10.27 20.59 -33.32
N ASN A 168 11.52 20.51 -32.88
CA ASN A 168 12.41 19.38 -33.15
C ASN A 168 12.44 18.36 -32.00
N GLY A 169 11.67 18.57 -30.94
CA GLY A 169 11.61 17.66 -29.78
C GLY A 169 12.90 17.61 -28.97
N THR A 170 13.69 18.71 -28.99
CA THR A 170 15.00 18.77 -28.33
C THR A 170 15.07 19.99 -27.40
N ALA A 171 15.59 19.80 -26.19
CA ALA A 171 15.86 20.85 -25.21
C ALA A 171 17.12 21.66 -25.57
N ASP A 172 17.36 22.79 -24.87
CA ASP A 172 18.54 23.65 -25.08
C ASP A 172 19.86 22.96 -24.74
N ASP A 173 19.84 21.97 -23.84
CA ASP A 173 20.99 21.12 -23.47
C ASP A 173 21.25 20.00 -24.49
N GLY A 174 20.43 19.89 -25.52
CA GLY A 174 20.54 18.92 -26.61
C GLY A 174 19.79 17.62 -26.38
N ARG A 175 19.21 17.40 -25.21
CA ARG A 175 18.46 16.16 -24.91
C ARG A 175 17.11 16.14 -25.61
N THR A 176 16.76 14.96 -26.14
CA THR A 176 15.43 14.64 -26.67
C THR A 176 14.46 14.26 -25.55
N VAL A 177 13.16 14.21 -25.85
CA VAL A 177 12.13 13.70 -24.91
C VAL A 177 12.48 12.30 -24.45
N ASP A 178 12.92 11.41 -25.34
CA ASP A 178 13.29 10.02 -25.00
C ASP A 178 14.49 9.96 -24.05
N GLU A 179 15.50 10.82 -24.23
CA GLU A 179 16.66 10.87 -23.34
C GLU A 179 16.31 11.42 -21.96
N VAL A 180 15.38 12.39 -21.89
CA VAL A 180 14.87 12.88 -20.59
C VAL A 180 14.05 11.80 -19.89
N LEU A 181 13.15 11.11 -20.60
CA LEU A 181 12.39 9.98 -20.03
C LEU A 181 13.30 8.85 -19.56
N ALA A 182 14.41 8.58 -20.26
CA ALA A 182 15.40 7.60 -19.82
C ALA A 182 16.13 8.02 -18.53
N SER A 183 16.43 9.33 -18.38
CA SER A 183 16.95 9.89 -17.12
C SER A 183 15.94 9.75 -15.99
N MET A 184 14.68 10.12 -16.22
CA MET A 184 13.58 10.01 -15.27
C MET A 184 13.40 8.56 -14.79
N ALA A 185 13.50 7.58 -15.69
CA ALA A 185 13.39 6.15 -15.36
C ALA A 185 14.45 5.68 -14.36
N THR A 186 15.63 6.32 -14.33
CA THR A 186 16.69 5.99 -13.37
C THR A 186 16.31 6.36 -11.94
N TYR A 187 15.49 7.38 -11.77
CA TYR A 187 15.07 7.93 -10.48
C TYR A 187 13.56 7.78 -10.21
N GLN A 188 12.85 6.99 -11.04
CA GLN A 188 11.38 6.92 -10.97
C GLN A 188 10.83 6.53 -9.60
N ASP A 189 11.57 5.74 -8.83
CA ASP A 189 11.17 5.31 -7.49
C ASP A 189 11.79 6.18 -6.37
N SER A 190 12.41 7.31 -6.70
CA SER A 190 12.96 8.27 -5.73
C SER A 190 11.93 9.33 -5.37
N PRO A 191 11.41 9.35 -4.13
CA PRO A 191 10.45 10.37 -3.69
C PRO A 191 10.99 11.80 -3.77
N ALA A 192 12.28 11.97 -3.43
CA ALA A 192 12.96 13.27 -3.55
C ALA A 192 13.01 13.77 -5.00
N TYR A 193 13.28 12.87 -5.94
CA TYR A 193 13.24 13.19 -7.36
C TYR A 193 11.81 13.52 -7.79
N GLY A 194 10.85 12.63 -7.50
CA GLY A 194 9.45 12.78 -7.89
C GLY A 194 8.85 14.09 -7.42
N ALA A 195 8.95 14.39 -6.11
CA ALA A 195 8.44 15.63 -5.54
C ALA A 195 9.11 16.88 -6.14
N THR A 196 10.43 16.84 -6.34
CA THR A 196 11.17 17.96 -6.94
C THR A 196 10.78 18.15 -8.40
N PHE A 197 10.65 17.06 -9.16
CA PHE A 197 10.25 17.12 -10.57
C PHE A 197 8.84 17.71 -10.72
N VAL A 198 7.85 17.16 -10.01
CA VAL A 198 6.45 17.62 -10.09
C VAL A 198 6.33 19.10 -9.70
N ASN A 199 7.00 19.51 -8.61
CA ASN A 199 6.98 20.91 -8.18
C ASN A 199 7.69 21.85 -9.16
N THR A 200 8.80 21.42 -9.78
CA THR A 200 9.53 22.27 -10.76
C THR A 200 8.78 22.35 -12.08
N TYR A 201 8.23 21.24 -12.56
CA TYR A 201 7.47 21.19 -13.82
C TYR A 201 6.11 21.89 -13.68
N GLY A 202 5.53 21.86 -12.48
CA GLY A 202 4.20 22.37 -12.13
C GLY A 202 3.12 21.29 -12.29
N ILE A 203 2.34 21.11 -11.22
CA ILE A 203 1.35 20.02 -11.11
C ILE A 203 0.33 20.00 -12.27
N GLU A 204 -0.14 21.15 -12.70
CA GLU A 204 -1.10 21.25 -13.82
C GLU A 204 -0.54 20.67 -15.12
N LYS A 205 0.70 21.05 -15.44
CA LYS A 205 1.39 20.57 -16.65
C LYS A 205 1.76 19.09 -16.50
N PHE A 206 2.12 18.68 -15.29
CA PHE A 206 2.47 17.29 -15.01
C PHE A 206 1.28 16.34 -15.24
N ILE A 207 0.08 16.69 -14.76
CA ILE A 207 -1.13 15.91 -15.01
C ILE A 207 -1.44 15.82 -16.51
N GLU A 208 -1.10 16.81 -17.32
CA GLU A 208 -1.30 16.80 -18.77
C GLU A 208 -0.17 16.09 -19.55
N LEU A 209 0.93 15.67 -18.90
CA LEU A 209 2.04 14.98 -19.57
C LEU A 209 1.63 13.72 -20.34
N PRO A 210 0.72 12.85 -19.84
CA PRO A 210 0.27 11.70 -20.61
C PRO A 210 -0.21 12.04 -22.02
N ILE A 211 -0.88 13.18 -22.21
CA ILE A 211 -1.29 13.64 -23.55
C ILE A 211 -0.08 14.01 -24.41
N SER A 212 0.90 14.68 -23.82
CA SER A 212 2.12 15.07 -24.55
C SER A 212 2.93 13.84 -24.96
N VAL A 213 3.03 12.85 -24.10
CA VAL A 213 3.63 11.54 -24.36
C VAL A 213 2.87 10.79 -25.46
N TYR A 214 1.55 10.74 -25.37
CA TYR A 214 0.73 10.10 -26.40
C TYR A 214 1.02 10.68 -27.80
N TRP A 215 1.03 12.00 -27.94
CA TRP A 215 1.29 12.64 -29.22
C TRP A 215 2.75 12.54 -29.68
N HIS A 216 3.70 12.46 -28.76
CA HIS A 216 5.11 12.24 -29.08
C HIS A 216 5.32 10.86 -29.76
N TYR A 217 4.64 9.81 -29.24
CA TYR A 217 4.73 8.47 -29.76
C TYR A 217 3.65 8.12 -30.80
N THR A 218 2.88 9.12 -31.28
CA THR A 218 1.87 8.92 -32.31
C THR A 218 2.35 9.46 -33.65
N LYS A 219 2.43 8.59 -34.66
CA LYS A 219 2.91 8.94 -36.01
C LYS A 219 1.75 9.10 -36.98
N TYR A 220 1.81 10.14 -37.80
CA TYR A 220 0.93 10.30 -38.93
C TYR A 220 1.29 9.30 -40.02
N THR A 221 0.34 8.48 -40.44
CA THR A 221 0.56 7.40 -41.42
C THR A 221 -0.10 7.67 -42.79
N GLY A 222 -0.99 8.67 -42.89
CA GLY A 222 -1.66 9.01 -44.14
C GLY A 222 -2.98 9.71 -43.97
N GLN A 223 -3.71 9.91 -45.07
CA GLN A 223 -5.08 10.42 -45.06
C GLN A 223 -6.06 9.27 -45.33
N ARG A 224 -7.11 9.17 -44.51
CA ARG A 224 -8.27 8.34 -44.79
C ARG A 224 -9.10 8.94 -45.93
N ALA A 225 -9.88 8.11 -46.65
CA ALA A 225 -10.70 8.51 -47.77
C ALA A 225 -11.71 9.63 -47.48
N ALA A 226 -12.00 9.91 -46.20
CA ALA A 226 -12.88 10.97 -45.73
C ALA A 226 -12.17 12.29 -45.38
N GLY A 227 -10.85 12.43 -45.70
CA GLY A 227 -10.08 13.64 -45.40
C GLY A 227 -9.52 13.73 -43.98
N TYR A 228 -9.75 12.72 -43.13
CA TYR A 228 -9.19 12.65 -41.79
C TYR A 228 -7.78 12.03 -41.81
N GLY A 229 -6.87 12.56 -40.98
CA GLY A 229 -5.54 11.99 -40.81
C GLY A 229 -5.63 10.57 -40.22
N ASP A 230 -4.78 9.68 -40.71
CA ASP A 230 -4.58 8.37 -40.10
C ASP A 230 -3.34 8.42 -39.19
N TYR A 231 -3.52 8.07 -37.92
CA TYR A 231 -2.48 8.14 -36.91
C TYR A 231 -2.29 6.77 -36.28
N ARG A 232 -1.04 6.41 -36.03
CA ARG A 232 -0.69 5.17 -35.35
C ARG A 232 0.11 5.49 -34.08
N ALA A 233 -0.44 5.14 -32.94
CA ALA A 233 0.21 5.25 -31.65
C ALA A 233 1.13 4.03 -31.41
N ASP A 234 2.28 4.28 -30.82
CA ASP A 234 3.16 3.25 -30.25
C ASP A 234 2.74 3.05 -28.79
N THR A 235 1.79 2.13 -28.57
CA THR A 235 1.19 1.92 -27.25
C THR A 235 2.20 1.43 -26.22
N GLU A 236 3.17 0.60 -26.60
CA GLU A 236 4.21 0.10 -25.69
C GLU A 236 5.10 1.25 -25.17
N ALA A 237 5.51 2.17 -26.07
CA ALA A 237 6.29 3.33 -25.67
C ALA A 237 5.47 4.29 -24.80
N ILE A 238 4.17 4.48 -25.08
CA ILE A 238 3.25 5.29 -24.30
C ILE A 238 3.08 4.71 -22.90
N ASP A 239 2.78 3.42 -22.79
CA ASP A 239 2.56 2.73 -21.51
C ASP A 239 3.82 2.79 -20.63
N LYS A 240 5.00 2.58 -21.25
CA LYS A 240 6.28 2.70 -20.55
C LYS A 240 6.52 4.11 -20.00
N ALA A 241 6.29 5.13 -20.81
CA ALA A 241 6.50 6.51 -20.40
C ALA A 241 5.49 6.95 -19.33
N ASN A 242 4.20 6.58 -19.49
CA ASN A 242 3.18 6.84 -18.47
C ASN A 242 3.49 6.07 -17.16
N GLY A 243 4.04 4.87 -17.24
CA GLY A 243 4.54 4.14 -16.08
C GLY A 243 5.62 4.92 -15.30
N ILE A 244 6.60 5.48 -15.99
CA ILE A 244 7.63 6.34 -15.36
C ILE A 244 6.97 7.54 -14.65
N LEU A 245 6.06 8.24 -15.33
CA LEU A 245 5.36 9.39 -14.76
C LEU A 245 4.52 9.02 -13.53
N ALA A 246 3.87 7.87 -13.57
CA ALA A 246 3.07 7.35 -12.46
C ALA A 246 3.93 7.03 -11.22
N HIS A 247 5.08 6.38 -11.42
CA HIS A 247 6.03 6.11 -10.34
C HIS A 247 6.58 7.41 -9.72
N LEU A 248 6.90 8.42 -10.55
CA LEU A 248 7.32 9.72 -10.05
C LEU A 248 6.22 10.41 -9.21
N LEU A 249 4.97 10.34 -9.67
CA LEU A 249 3.86 10.92 -8.92
C LEU A 249 3.62 10.15 -7.62
N ALA A 250 3.66 8.83 -7.67
CA ALA A 250 3.53 7.98 -6.48
C ALA A 250 4.61 8.30 -5.45
N GLY A 251 5.88 8.37 -5.86
CA GLY A 251 6.97 8.81 -4.99
C GLY A 251 6.78 10.23 -4.44
N ALA A 252 6.31 11.16 -5.26
CA ALA A 252 6.02 12.52 -4.84
C ALA A 252 4.97 12.57 -3.72
N THR A 253 3.90 11.78 -3.83
CA THR A 253 2.83 11.73 -2.82
C THR A 253 3.29 11.21 -1.47
N GLN A 254 4.39 10.46 -1.42
CA GLN A 254 4.99 9.95 -0.19
C GLN A 254 5.81 11.02 0.57
N THR A 255 5.85 12.25 0.08
CA THR A 255 6.59 13.36 0.70
C THR A 255 5.65 14.44 1.21
N GLU A 256 6.09 15.18 2.23
CA GLU A 256 5.39 16.37 2.73
C GLU A 256 5.56 17.59 1.81
N LYS A 257 6.36 17.47 0.73
CA LYS A 257 6.64 18.56 -0.21
C LYS A 257 5.52 18.72 -1.23
N VAL A 258 4.40 19.21 -0.75
CA VAL A 258 3.20 19.48 -1.55
C VAL A 258 3.45 20.63 -2.55
N PRO A 259 2.84 20.62 -3.75
CA PRO A 259 2.89 21.74 -4.67
C PRO A 259 2.38 23.05 -4.06
N ASP A 260 3.02 24.17 -4.42
CA ASP A 260 2.67 25.49 -3.90
C ASP A 260 1.19 25.81 -4.13
N GLY A 261 0.53 26.30 -3.09
CA GLY A 261 -0.87 26.72 -3.12
C GLY A 261 -1.87 25.65 -2.72
N PHE A 262 -1.41 24.45 -2.38
CA PHE A 262 -2.25 23.34 -1.90
C PHE A 262 -1.85 22.90 -0.50
N ASP A 263 -2.83 22.43 0.28
CA ASP A 263 -2.60 21.97 1.66
C ASP A 263 -2.15 20.50 1.72
N SER A 264 -2.47 19.71 0.69
CA SER A 264 -2.09 18.29 0.59
C SER A 264 -1.92 17.85 -0.87
N TRP A 265 -1.26 16.71 -1.08
CA TRP A 265 -1.19 16.07 -2.39
C TRP A 265 -2.59 15.70 -2.93
N ALA A 266 -3.49 15.27 -2.06
CA ALA A 266 -4.87 14.97 -2.46
C ALA A 266 -5.60 16.23 -2.97
N ASP A 267 -5.39 17.40 -2.34
CA ASP A 267 -5.93 18.67 -2.81
C ASP A 267 -5.33 19.06 -4.17
N ALA A 268 -4.01 18.96 -4.30
CA ALA A 268 -3.31 19.28 -5.54
C ALA A 268 -3.83 18.44 -6.72
N LEU A 269 -3.97 17.13 -6.54
CA LEU A 269 -4.46 16.22 -7.57
C LEU A 269 -5.94 16.45 -7.90
N TYR A 270 -6.78 16.59 -6.87
CA TYR A 270 -8.21 16.80 -7.02
C TYR A 270 -8.53 18.13 -7.70
N GLU A 271 -8.06 19.25 -7.14
CA GLU A 271 -8.39 20.59 -7.64
C GLU A 271 -7.83 20.82 -9.04
N THR A 272 -6.63 20.28 -9.34
CA THR A 272 -6.05 20.42 -10.68
C THR A 272 -6.81 19.59 -11.74
N SER A 273 -7.25 18.38 -11.40
CA SER A 273 -7.90 17.50 -12.38
C SER A 273 -9.39 17.80 -12.58
N THR A 274 -10.08 18.32 -11.56
CA THR A 274 -11.54 18.51 -11.61
C THR A 274 -11.97 19.96 -11.87
N VAL A 275 -11.02 20.89 -12.05
CA VAL A 275 -11.32 22.30 -12.29
C VAL A 275 -12.19 22.49 -13.54
N LYS A 276 -13.22 23.34 -13.42
CA LYS A 276 -14.15 23.63 -14.52
C LYS A 276 -13.39 24.15 -15.74
N GLY A 277 -13.70 23.62 -16.91
CA GLY A 277 -13.02 23.93 -18.17
C GLY A 277 -11.79 23.08 -18.47
N HIS A 278 -11.37 22.21 -17.54
CA HIS A 278 -10.23 21.33 -17.70
C HIS A 278 -10.51 19.88 -17.24
N ARG A 279 -11.77 19.46 -17.20
CA ARG A 279 -12.17 18.13 -16.72
C ARG A 279 -11.55 16.95 -17.50
N GLY A 280 -11.09 17.18 -18.73
CA GLY A 280 -10.28 16.21 -19.47
C GLY A 280 -9.03 15.75 -18.73
N ARG A 281 -8.52 16.52 -17.76
CA ARG A 281 -7.41 16.15 -16.87
C ARG A 281 -7.74 14.94 -15.99
N VAL A 282 -9.04 14.65 -15.72
CA VAL A 282 -9.44 13.44 -14.97
C VAL A 282 -8.94 12.18 -15.68
N SER A 283 -9.08 12.12 -17.02
CA SER A 283 -8.58 10.96 -17.77
C SER A 283 -7.05 10.85 -17.73
N CYS A 284 -6.34 11.97 -17.68
CA CYS A 284 -4.88 11.97 -17.54
C CYS A 284 -4.45 11.53 -16.15
N LEU A 285 -5.15 12.00 -15.11
CA LEU A 285 -4.90 11.54 -13.74
C LEU A 285 -5.21 10.05 -13.60
N ASN A 286 -6.31 9.59 -14.17
CA ASN A 286 -6.66 8.17 -14.19
C ASN A 286 -5.58 7.32 -14.88
N GLU A 287 -4.99 7.82 -15.97
CA GLU A 287 -3.87 7.15 -16.64
C GLU A 287 -2.66 7.00 -15.71
N LEU A 288 -2.28 8.07 -14.99
CA LEU A 288 -1.19 8.05 -14.02
C LEU A 288 -1.48 7.10 -12.85
N LEU A 289 -2.68 7.16 -12.29
CA LEU A 289 -3.09 6.32 -11.15
C LEU A 289 -3.25 4.83 -11.54
N SER A 290 -3.41 4.53 -12.83
CA SER A 290 -3.67 3.16 -13.31
C SER A 290 -2.42 2.38 -13.63
N ALA A 291 -1.24 2.98 -13.56
CA ALA A 291 0.00 2.27 -13.84
C ALA A 291 0.27 1.18 -12.79
N SER A 292 0.55 -0.02 -13.25
CA SER A 292 0.84 -1.16 -12.41
C SER A 292 2.09 -0.91 -11.55
N ASN A 293 2.05 -1.36 -10.30
CA ASN A 293 3.14 -1.28 -9.32
C ASN A 293 3.51 0.14 -8.82
N ALA A 294 2.82 1.19 -9.22
CA ALA A 294 2.98 2.51 -8.59
C ALA A 294 2.25 2.52 -7.24
N VAL A 295 2.99 2.70 -6.14
CA VAL A 295 2.42 2.71 -4.78
C VAL A 295 2.35 4.15 -4.28
N TYR A 296 1.16 4.70 -4.28
CA TYR A 296 0.85 6.04 -3.78
C TYR A 296 0.75 6.04 -2.25
N ASP A 297 0.96 7.20 -1.62
CA ASP A 297 0.74 7.34 -0.18
C ASP A 297 -0.70 7.01 0.21
N THR A 298 -0.86 6.24 1.29
CA THR A 298 -2.15 5.78 1.79
C THR A 298 -3.12 6.92 2.08
N SER A 299 -2.67 7.93 2.81
CA SER A 299 -3.50 9.07 3.19
C SER A 299 -3.92 9.90 1.98
N THR A 300 -3.02 10.07 1.03
CA THR A 300 -3.28 10.76 -0.25
C THR A 300 -4.35 10.03 -1.06
N LEU A 301 -4.25 8.70 -1.20
CA LEU A 301 -5.25 7.92 -1.94
C LEU A 301 -6.63 7.99 -1.29
N VAL A 302 -6.72 7.79 0.03
CA VAL A 302 -7.99 7.81 0.78
C VAL A 302 -8.65 9.18 0.68
N ASN A 303 -7.87 10.26 0.89
CA ASN A 303 -8.39 11.62 0.80
C ASN A 303 -8.80 11.98 -0.63
N LEU A 304 -8.00 11.58 -1.63
CA LEU A 304 -8.34 11.80 -3.04
C LEU A 304 -9.62 11.08 -3.42
N ALA A 305 -9.78 9.80 -3.05
CA ALA A 305 -11.00 9.04 -3.30
C ALA A 305 -12.22 9.69 -2.65
N THR A 306 -12.11 10.10 -1.38
CA THR A 306 -13.18 10.79 -0.65
C THR A 306 -13.57 12.10 -1.34
N LYS A 307 -12.62 12.84 -1.93
CA LYS A 307 -12.90 14.04 -2.71
C LYS A 307 -13.55 13.70 -4.06
N MET A 308 -13.10 12.62 -4.73
CA MET A 308 -13.69 12.16 -6.00
C MET A 308 -15.13 11.67 -5.83
N GLU A 309 -15.49 11.06 -4.68
CA GLU A 309 -16.89 10.74 -4.34
C GLU A 309 -17.80 11.98 -4.44
N SER A 310 -17.30 13.15 -4.03
CA SER A 310 -18.07 14.40 -4.09
C SER A 310 -18.37 14.84 -5.51
N GLN A 311 -17.53 14.52 -6.47
CA GLN A 311 -17.79 14.74 -7.89
C GLN A 311 -18.93 13.85 -8.39
N ASP A 312 -18.94 12.59 -7.96
CA ASP A 312 -20.00 11.64 -8.26
C ASP A 312 -21.36 12.12 -7.72
N SER A 313 -21.40 12.57 -6.45
CA SER A 313 -22.63 12.91 -5.76
C SER A 313 -23.13 14.33 -6.04
N SER A 314 -22.25 15.32 -6.15
CA SER A 314 -22.63 16.73 -6.21
C SER A 314 -22.76 17.30 -7.61
N ASN A 315 -22.00 16.79 -8.56
CA ASN A 315 -21.95 17.39 -9.89
C ASN A 315 -22.51 16.52 -11.02
N GLY A 316 -22.88 15.25 -10.73
CA GLY A 316 -23.42 14.31 -11.74
C GLY A 316 -22.87 14.62 -13.11
N GLY A 317 -21.60 14.56 -13.25
CA GLY A 317 -20.78 14.89 -14.39
C GLY A 317 -21.21 16.09 -15.20
N TYR A 318 -22.35 16.19 -15.72
CA TYR A 318 -22.66 17.11 -16.82
C TYR A 318 -23.91 17.98 -16.63
N TYR A 319 -24.68 17.79 -15.57
CA TYR A 319 -25.99 18.45 -15.45
C TYR A 319 -26.05 19.48 -14.33
N ASP A 320 -26.48 20.71 -14.69
CA ASP A 320 -26.78 21.84 -13.78
C ASP A 320 -28.11 21.61 -12.98
N GLY A 321 -28.37 20.39 -12.51
CA GLY A 321 -29.56 20.03 -11.77
C GLY A 321 -29.33 19.83 -10.27
N ASP A 322 -30.42 19.93 -9.48
CA ASP A 322 -30.42 19.67 -8.05
C ASP A 322 -29.87 18.25 -7.74
N PRO A 323 -28.81 18.11 -6.95
CA PRO A 323 -28.24 16.81 -6.58
C PRO A 323 -29.26 15.82 -5.99
N ALA A 324 -30.25 16.32 -5.23
CA ALA A 324 -31.26 15.50 -4.59
C ALA A 324 -32.31 14.92 -5.58
N SER A 325 -32.36 15.42 -6.82
CA SER A 325 -33.32 14.98 -7.85
C SER A 325 -32.71 13.99 -8.86
N ARG A 326 -31.48 13.53 -8.67
CA ARG A 326 -30.76 12.69 -9.64
C ARG A 326 -31.13 11.23 -9.54
N THR A 327 -31.30 10.62 -10.71
CA THR A 327 -31.39 9.17 -10.81
C THR A 327 -29.97 8.55 -10.65
N PRO A 328 -29.83 7.28 -10.27
CA PRO A 328 -28.54 6.58 -10.21
C PRO A 328 -27.71 6.73 -11.48
N ASP A 329 -28.35 6.68 -12.65
CA ASP A 329 -27.73 6.86 -13.98
C ASP A 329 -27.08 8.25 -14.17
N GLN A 330 -27.51 9.25 -13.40
CA GLN A 330 -26.98 10.62 -13.45
C GLN A 330 -25.84 10.86 -12.46
N ILE A 331 -25.69 10.00 -11.47
CA ILE A 331 -24.62 10.08 -10.46
C ILE A 331 -23.28 9.67 -11.06
N SER A 332 -23.27 8.71 -11.97
CA SER A 332 -22.08 8.15 -12.62
C SER A 332 -21.88 8.62 -14.06
N GLY A 333 -22.51 9.71 -14.46
CA GLY A 333 -22.56 10.19 -15.85
C GLY A 333 -21.21 10.60 -16.49
N TRP A 334 -20.08 10.38 -15.79
CA TRP A 334 -18.75 10.62 -16.32
C TRP A 334 -18.37 9.62 -17.42
N HIS A 335 -18.76 8.35 -17.30
CA HIS A 335 -18.42 7.33 -18.31
C HIS A 335 -19.29 7.43 -19.57
N ASP A 336 -20.54 7.91 -19.43
CA ASP A 336 -21.46 8.12 -20.56
C ASP A 336 -21.15 9.40 -21.36
N ALA A 337 -20.36 10.28 -20.81
CA ALA A 337 -19.99 11.53 -21.44
C ALA A 337 -18.98 11.34 -22.56
N GLY A 338 -19.23 10.46 -23.50
CA GLY A 338 -18.34 10.12 -24.60
C GLY A 338 -17.50 11.30 -25.12
N TYR A 339 -16.35 11.02 -25.71
CA TYR A 339 -15.32 11.98 -26.18
C TYR A 339 -15.85 13.29 -26.79
N GLY A 340 -17.06 13.29 -27.37
CA GLY A 340 -17.67 14.45 -28.00
C GLY A 340 -18.08 15.58 -27.07
N ASN A 341 -18.34 15.30 -25.80
CA ASN A 341 -18.88 16.28 -24.86
C ASN A 341 -17.77 17.06 -24.12
N PHE A 342 -16.55 16.52 -24.08
CA PHE A 342 -15.40 17.16 -23.41
C PHE A 342 -14.53 18.03 -24.32
N TYR A 343 -14.86 18.18 -25.60
CA TYR A 343 -14.11 19.04 -26.53
C TYR A 343 -13.94 20.48 -26.05
N ASN A 344 -14.84 20.96 -25.19
CA ASN A 344 -14.77 22.30 -24.62
C ASN A 344 -14.18 22.34 -23.20
N GLU A 345 -13.80 21.19 -22.60
CA GLU A 345 -13.40 21.06 -21.20
C GLU A 345 -11.91 20.67 -21.04
N GLY A 346 -11.09 21.04 -22.01
CA GLY A 346 -9.66 20.71 -22.02
C GLY A 346 -9.34 19.42 -22.77
N ARG A 347 -8.05 19.09 -22.87
CA ARG A 347 -7.60 17.89 -23.57
C ARG A 347 -7.76 16.67 -22.68
N ALA A 348 -8.53 15.68 -23.14
CA ALA A 348 -8.58 14.37 -22.52
C ALA A 348 -7.51 13.44 -23.10
N PHE A 349 -7.02 12.50 -22.28
CA PHE A 349 -6.13 11.43 -22.74
C PHE A 349 -6.90 10.52 -23.70
N PRO A 350 -6.37 10.26 -24.91
CA PRO A 350 -7.07 9.47 -25.91
C PRO A 350 -7.26 8.01 -25.47
N GLY A 351 -8.49 7.56 -25.35
CA GLY A 351 -8.86 6.23 -24.83
C GLY A 351 -8.87 6.14 -23.31
N GLY A 352 -8.60 7.25 -22.59
CA GLY A 352 -8.56 7.28 -21.14
C GLY A 352 -9.98 7.32 -20.51
N HIS A 353 -10.06 6.82 -19.28
CA HIS A 353 -11.31 6.79 -18.52
C HIS A 353 -11.62 8.15 -17.91
N MET A 354 -12.87 8.57 -18.04
CA MET A 354 -13.34 9.86 -17.52
C MET A 354 -13.99 9.76 -16.14
N ASP A 355 -14.31 8.55 -15.69
CA ASP A 355 -14.85 8.30 -14.36
C ASP A 355 -13.84 8.71 -13.29
N PRO A 356 -14.14 9.70 -12.40
CA PRO A 356 -13.20 10.17 -11.39
C PRO A 356 -12.80 9.10 -10.38
N MET A 357 -13.63 8.07 -10.17
CA MET A 357 -13.32 6.96 -9.27
C MET A 357 -12.41 5.91 -9.90
N TYR A 358 -12.27 5.87 -11.22
CA TYR A 358 -11.55 4.79 -11.91
C TYR A 358 -10.08 4.68 -11.46
N GLY A 359 -9.30 5.74 -11.61
CA GLY A 359 -7.86 5.71 -11.32
C GLY A 359 -7.57 5.47 -9.83
N VAL A 360 -8.32 6.09 -8.93
CA VAL A 360 -8.14 5.90 -7.48
C VAL A 360 -8.44 4.48 -7.05
N MET A 361 -9.43 3.82 -7.65
CA MET A 361 -9.72 2.41 -7.39
C MET A 361 -8.60 1.49 -7.90
N VAL A 362 -8.02 1.80 -9.07
CA VAL A 362 -6.88 1.03 -9.58
C VAL A 362 -5.67 1.19 -8.64
N ALA A 363 -5.36 2.43 -8.24
CA ALA A 363 -4.24 2.69 -7.33
C ALA A 363 -4.42 2.03 -5.96
N MET A 364 -5.64 2.05 -5.40
CA MET A 364 -5.97 1.33 -4.17
C MET A 364 -5.84 -0.18 -4.30
N GLY A 365 -6.11 -0.74 -5.49
CA GLY A 365 -5.85 -2.16 -5.77
C GLY A 365 -4.38 -2.57 -5.63
N ASN A 366 -3.46 -1.61 -5.54
CA ASN A 366 -2.03 -1.82 -5.28
C ASN A 366 -1.60 -1.39 -3.85
N ASN A 367 -2.53 -0.90 -3.03
CA ASN A 367 -2.26 -0.42 -1.66
C ASN A 367 -3.34 -0.96 -0.69
N PRO A 368 -3.08 -2.11 -0.03
CA PRO A 368 -4.04 -2.75 0.87
C PRO A 368 -4.50 -1.86 2.03
N GLU A 369 -3.59 -1.07 2.63
CA GLU A 369 -3.93 -0.15 3.72
C GLU A 369 -4.89 0.96 3.26
N ALA A 370 -4.63 1.55 2.09
CA ALA A 370 -5.53 2.54 1.51
C ALA A 370 -6.90 1.93 1.19
N ALA A 371 -6.93 0.71 0.66
CA ALA A 371 -8.17 -0.01 0.37
C ALA A 371 -8.99 -0.24 1.65
N LEU A 372 -8.36 -0.74 2.73
CA LEU A 372 -9.03 -0.97 4.01
C LEU A 372 -9.49 0.35 4.63
N GLU A 373 -8.62 1.37 4.67
CA GLU A 373 -8.93 2.67 5.26
C GLU A 373 -10.04 3.40 4.49
N TYR A 374 -10.09 3.24 3.17
CA TYR A 374 -11.17 3.79 2.37
C TYR A 374 -12.51 3.08 2.62
N LEU A 375 -12.54 1.74 2.63
CA LEU A 375 -13.77 0.96 2.79
C LEU A 375 -14.35 1.02 4.20
N THR A 376 -13.49 1.09 5.22
CA THR A 376 -13.83 1.03 6.64
C THR A 376 -12.86 1.91 7.45
N PRO A 377 -12.96 3.25 7.36
CA PRO A 377 -12.05 4.16 8.04
C PRO A 377 -11.96 3.87 9.55
N GLU A 378 -10.76 3.76 10.09
CA GLU A 378 -10.56 3.43 11.51
C GLU A 378 -11.23 4.46 12.44
N GLY A 379 -11.19 5.74 12.04
CA GLY A 379 -11.80 6.84 12.79
C GLY A 379 -13.33 6.94 12.68
N ASP A 380 -14.00 6.13 11.82
CA ASP A 380 -15.45 6.17 11.59
C ASP A 380 -16.14 4.86 12.03
N GLY A 381 -15.81 4.38 13.22
CA GLY A 381 -16.43 3.20 13.79
C GLY A 381 -15.72 2.74 15.05
N SER A 382 -16.08 1.57 15.53
CA SER A 382 -15.44 0.96 16.71
C SER A 382 -15.64 -0.54 16.73
N VAL A 383 -14.72 -1.25 17.37
CA VAL A 383 -14.87 -2.67 17.68
C VAL A 383 -15.64 -2.82 18.97
N ASP A 384 -16.73 -3.58 18.97
CA ASP A 384 -17.54 -3.80 20.17
C ASP A 384 -16.93 -4.88 21.10
N GLY A 385 -17.63 -5.17 22.21
CA GLY A 385 -17.16 -6.14 23.20
C GLY A 385 -17.08 -7.59 22.72
N ASP A 386 -17.68 -7.89 21.57
CA ASP A 386 -17.67 -9.21 20.91
C ASP A 386 -16.63 -9.28 19.76
N GLY A 387 -15.83 -8.23 19.58
CA GLY A 387 -14.83 -8.15 18.51
C GLY A 387 -15.39 -7.79 17.12
N VAL A 388 -16.65 -7.34 17.07
CA VAL A 388 -17.33 -7.00 15.81
C VAL A 388 -17.16 -5.51 15.49
N TRP A 389 -16.77 -5.18 14.26
CA TRP A 389 -16.73 -3.81 13.79
C TRP A 389 -18.15 -3.23 13.64
N VAL A 390 -18.38 -2.10 14.29
CA VAL A 390 -19.60 -1.30 14.19
C VAL A 390 -19.27 -0.02 13.41
N PRO A 391 -19.69 0.10 12.14
CA PRO A 391 -19.34 1.24 11.30
C PRO A 391 -20.01 2.52 11.79
N GLY A 392 -19.35 3.66 11.58
CA GLY A 392 -19.96 4.97 11.68
C GLY A 392 -20.78 5.34 10.44
N GLN A 393 -21.36 6.53 10.46
CA GLN A 393 -22.27 6.96 9.41
C GLN A 393 -21.56 7.17 8.07
N SER A 394 -20.33 7.70 8.05
CA SER A 394 -19.58 7.92 6.82
C SER A 394 -19.28 6.61 6.09
N THR A 395 -18.94 5.55 6.84
CA THR A 395 -18.76 4.21 6.27
C THR A 395 -20.06 3.69 5.66
N VAL A 396 -21.19 3.82 6.36
CA VAL A 396 -22.50 3.36 5.86
C VAL A 396 -22.89 4.12 4.58
N ASP A 397 -22.70 5.43 4.56
CA ASP A 397 -23.04 6.28 3.41
C ASP A 397 -22.15 5.93 2.21
N ARG A 398 -20.84 5.72 2.43
CA ARG A 398 -19.89 5.28 1.40
C ARG A 398 -20.29 3.93 0.80
N TRP A 399 -20.57 2.93 1.63
CA TRP A 399 -21.03 1.64 1.13
C TRP A 399 -22.35 1.76 0.37
N THR A 400 -23.27 2.61 0.80
CA THR A 400 -24.52 2.90 0.08
C THR A 400 -24.22 3.50 -1.28
N MET A 401 -23.31 4.47 -1.36
CA MET A 401 -22.88 5.07 -2.62
C MET A 401 -22.24 4.02 -3.53
N LEU A 402 -21.23 3.27 -3.04
CA LEU A 402 -20.52 2.27 -3.84
C LEU A 402 -21.42 1.17 -4.38
N THR A 403 -22.43 0.75 -3.61
CA THR A 403 -23.36 -0.33 -4.00
C THR A 403 -24.57 0.15 -4.82
N SER A 404 -24.85 1.45 -4.84
CA SER A 404 -25.92 2.04 -5.68
C SER A 404 -25.38 2.78 -6.91
N ARG A 405 -24.07 2.91 -7.03
CA ARG A 405 -23.43 3.59 -8.14
C ARG A 405 -23.63 2.83 -9.44
N ASP A 406 -23.91 3.56 -10.52
CA ASP A 406 -23.87 3.02 -11.87
C ASP A 406 -22.40 2.93 -12.31
N TRP A 407 -21.84 1.75 -12.19
CA TRP A 407 -20.44 1.47 -12.56
C TRP A 407 -20.31 1.33 -14.08
N ASP A 408 -19.19 1.82 -14.61
CA ASP A 408 -18.80 1.53 -15.99
C ASP A 408 -18.89 0.02 -16.26
N PRO A 409 -19.73 -0.42 -17.24
CA PRO A 409 -19.98 -1.83 -17.46
C PRO A 409 -18.76 -2.62 -17.91
N ASP A 410 -17.77 -1.94 -18.49
CA ASP A 410 -16.58 -2.62 -19.01
C ASP A 410 -15.47 -2.79 -17.95
N TYR A 411 -15.38 -1.87 -16.96
CA TYR A 411 -14.21 -1.83 -16.07
C TYR A 411 -14.53 -1.50 -14.61
N GLY A 412 -15.63 -0.85 -14.31
CA GLY A 412 -15.87 -0.24 -13.00
C GLY A 412 -15.92 -1.26 -11.87
N LEU A 413 -16.68 -2.33 -12.03
CA LEU A 413 -16.79 -3.40 -11.02
C LEU A 413 -15.50 -4.21 -10.88
N ASP A 414 -14.72 -4.37 -11.95
CA ASP A 414 -13.39 -5.01 -11.87
C ASP A 414 -12.47 -4.28 -10.90
N ARG A 415 -12.51 -2.94 -10.93
CA ARG A 415 -11.67 -2.09 -10.08
C ARG A 415 -12.16 -2.08 -8.64
N PHE A 416 -13.47 -1.99 -8.44
CA PHE A 416 -14.05 -2.09 -7.10
C PHE A 416 -13.75 -3.45 -6.45
N THR A 417 -13.91 -4.56 -7.18
CA THR A 417 -13.59 -5.89 -6.66
C THR A 417 -12.09 -6.07 -6.37
N SER A 418 -11.19 -5.38 -7.10
CA SER A 418 -9.76 -5.37 -6.80
C SER A 418 -9.48 -4.73 -5.43
N VAL A 419 -10.10 -3.58 -5.14
CA VAL A 419 -10.00 -2.91 -3.83
C VAL A 419 -10.49 -3.83 -2.71
N LEU A 420 -11.63 -4.51 -2.91
CA LEU A 420 -12.15 -5.48 -1.94
C LEU A 420 -11.19 -6.67 -1.73
N GLY A 421 -10.62 -7.18 -2.82
CA GLY A 421 -9.67 -8.28 -2.80
C GLY A 421 -8.44 -7.98 -1.95
N VAL A 422 -7.82 -6.80 -2.14
CA VAL A 422 -6.61 -6.43 -1.39
C VAL A 422 -6.92 -6.04 0.06
N ALA A 423 -8.04 -5.36 0.33
CA ALA A 423 -8.47 -5.06 1.69
C ALA A 423 -8.74 -6.33 2.51
N SER A 424 -9.19 -7.41 1.87
CA SER A 424 -9.44 -8.69 2.53
C SER A 424 -8.17 -9.36 3.09
N SER A 425 -6.97 -8.91 2.69
CA SER A 425 -5.70 -9.47 3.18
C SER A 425 -5.46 -9.19 4.66
N PHE A 426 -6.10 -8.17 5.22
CA PHE A 426 -6.04 -7.86 6.66
C PHE A 426 -6.92 -8.78 7.52
N ARG A 427 -7.65 -9.70 6.91
CA ARG A 427 -8.47 -10.64 7.65
C ARG A 427 -7.61 -11.79 8.17
N ASN A 428 -7.70 -12.08 9.47
CA ASN A 428 -7.12 -13.29 10.07
C ASN A 428 -7.79 -14.54 9.50
N ARG A 429 -7.01 -15.37 8.82
CA ARG A 429 -7.52 -16.47 7.96
C ARG A 429 -7.94 -17.72 8.71
N ALA A 430 -7.55 -17.83 10.00
CA ALA A 430 -7.88 -19.01 10.79
C ALA A 430 -7.86 -18.72 12.29
N PRO A 431 -8.60 -19.53 13.08
CA PRO A 431 -8.49 -19.52 14.53
C PRO A 431 -7.03 -19.73 14.95
N GLY A 432 -6.49 -18.83 15.76
CA GLY A 432 -5.11 -18.91 16.24
C GLY A 432 -4.02 -18.42 15.25
N ASP A 433 -4.41 -18.03 14.04
CA ASP A 433 -3.50 -17.38 13.10
C ASP A 433 -3.47 -15.88 13.44
N THR A 434 -2.55 -15.49 14.30
CA THR A 434 -2.28 -14.08 14.59
C THR A 434 -1.11 -13.67 13.73
N ASP A 435 -1.40 -13.05 12.60
CA ASP A 435 -0.38 -12.27 11.91
C ASP A 435 -0.01 -11.11 12.85
N PRO A 436 1.23 -11.02 13.33
CA PRO A 436 1.64 -9.96 14.25
C PRO A 436 1.52 -8.56 13.63
N ASP A 437 1.47 -8.48 12.29
CA ASP A 437 1.36 -7.23 11.54
C ASP A 437 -0.11 -6.80 11.34
N VAL A 438 -1.09 -7.66 11.67
CA VAL A 438 -2.53 -7.34 11.57
C VAL A 438 -3.12 -7.12 12.95
N SER A 439 -3.52 -5.89 13.24
CA SER A 439 -4.21 -5.56 14.49
C SER A 439 -5.62 -6.17 14.54
N ALA A 440 -6.14 -6.44 15.75
CA ALA A 440 -7.51 -6.92 15.92
C ALA A 440 -8.55 -5.94 15.34
N THR A 441 -8.26 -4.64 15.33
CA THR A 441 -9.10 -3.62 14.70
C THR A 441 -9.09 -3.74 13.19
N ALA A 442 -7.92 -3.93 12.56
CA ALA A 442 -7.80 -4.11 11.12
C ALA A 442 -8.53 -5.38 10.66
N ASP A 443 -8.38 -6.50 11.39
CA ASP A 443 -9.11 -7.75 11.13
C ASP A 443 -10.63 -7.57 11.19
N ALA A 444 -11.14 -6.90 12.24
CA ALA A 444 -12.58 -6.66 12.39
C ALA A 444 -13.13 -5.75 11.26
N ARG A 445 -12.37 -4.73 10.84
CA ARG A 445 -12.69 -3.84 9.72
C ARG A 445 -12.72 -4.60 8.40
N ALA A 446 -11.69 -5.43 8.14
CA ALA A 446 -11.62 -6.27 6.95
C ALA A 446 -12.74 -7.32 6.91
N THR A 447 -13.10 -7.89 8.06
CA THR A 447 -14.24 -8.81 8.20
C THR A 447 -15.52 -8.13 7.76
N TYR A 448 -15.81 -6.93 8.28
CA TYR A 448 -16.99 -6.16 7.87
C TYR A 448 -17.01 -5.87 6.36
N ALA A 449 -15.87 -5.43 5.79
CA ALA A 449 -15.76 -5.16 4.35
C ALA A 449 -16.01 -6.41 3.50
N CYS A 450 -15.45 -7.58 3.89
CA CYS A 450 -15.67 -8.85 3.20
C CYS A 450 -17.14 -9.27 3.26
N ASP A 451 -17.77 -9.19 4.43
CA ASP A 451 -19.16 -9.58 4.63
C ASP A 451 -20.11 -8.69 3.81
N ARG A 452 -19.85 -7.38 3.78
CA ARG A 452 -20.60 -6.44 2.91
C ARG A 452 -20.40 -6.75 1.44
N ALA A 453 -19.17 -7.06 1.02
CA ALA A 453 -18.89 -7.44 -0.37
C ALA A 453 -19.62 -8.73 -0.77
N MET A 454 -19.56 -9.77 0.09
CA MET A 454 -20.25 -11.03 -0.18
C MET A 454 -21.77 -10.86 -0.21
N SER A 455 -22.33 -10.04 0.67
CA SER A 455 -23.76 -9.70 0.65
C SER A 455 -24.16 -8.98 -0.64
N TYR A 456 -23.40 -7.98 -1.06
CA TYR A 456 -23.68 -7.21 -2.26
C TYR A 456 -23.59 -8.06 -3.54
N PHE A 457 -22.44 -8.71 -3.77
CA PHE A 457 -22.22 -9.51 -4.97
C PHE A 457 -22.94 -10.88 -4.94
N GLY A 458 -23.36 -11.35 -3.78
CA GLY A 458 -24.18 -12.55 -3.60
C GLY A 458 -25.67 -12.29 -3.78
N GLY A 459 -26.11 -11.04 -3.58
CA GLY A 459 -27.51 -10.62 -3.64
C GLY A 459 -28.18 -10.78 -5.01
N GLU A 460 -29.46 -10.48 -5.08
CA GLU A 460 -30.30 -10.68 -6.28
C GLU A 460 -29.97 -9.70 -7.43
N GLY A 461 -29.19 -8.64 -7.16
CA GLY A 461 -28.81 -7.62 -8.15
C GLY A 461 -27.88 -8.09 -9.26
N PHE A 462 -27.28 -9.28 -9.14
CA PHE A 462 -26.32 -9.82 -10.08
C PHE A 462 -26.72 -11.18 -10.62
N THR A 463 -26.39 -11.39 -11.90
CA THR A 463 -26.45 -12.69 -12.55
C THR A 463 -25.03 -13.22 -12.80
N LYS A 464 -24.90 -14.45 -13.29
CA LYS A 464 -23.60 -15.05 -13.62
C LYS A 464 -22.90 -14.35 -14.80
N GLU A 465 -23.67 -13.74 -15.67
CA GLU A 465 -23.21 -13.03 -16.87
C GLU A 465 -22.59 -11.67 -16.55
N ASP A 466 -22.88 -11.10 -15.38
CA ASP A 466 -22.34 -9.81 -14.95
C ASP A 466 -20.90 -9.92 -14.41
N PHE A 467 -20.41 -11.16 -14.24
CA PHE A 467 -19.08 -11.41 -13.64
C PHE A 467 -18.01 -11.59 -14.70
N THR A 468 -17.13 -10.61 -14.82
CA THR A 468 -15.90 -10.75 -15.61
C THR A 468 -14.92 -11.74 -14.98
N ASP A 469 -13.94 -12.21 -15.72
CA ASP A 469 -12.89 -13.09 -15.17
C ASP A 469 -12.07 -12.38 -14.07
N THR A 470 -11.92 -11.06 -14.15
CA THR A 470 -11.25 -10.26 -13.12
C THR A 470 -12.08 -10.20 -11.84
N MET A 471 -13.37 -9.91 -11.93
CA MET A 471 -14.29 -9.97 -10.79
C MET A 471 -14.28 -11.34 -10.13
N LYS A 472 -14.36 -12.42 -10.92
CA LYS A 472 -14.33 -13.80 -10.40
C LYS A 472 -13.07 -14.07 -9.58
N ARG A 473 -11.88 -13.66 -10.07
CA ARG A 473 -10.61 -13.82 -9.34
C ARG A 473 -10.57 -12.99 -8.06
N ASN A 474 -10.94 -11.71 -8.14
CA ASN A 474 -10.89 -10.80 -7.00
C ASN A 474 -11.86 -11.23 -5.89
N LEU A 475 -13.10 -11.56 -6.25
CA LEU A 475 -14.10 -12.01 -5.30
C LEU A 475 -13.78 -13.38 -4.70
N ALA A 476 -13.11 -14.25 -5.45
CA ALA A 476 -12.60 -15.51 -4.90
C ALA A 476 -11.57 -15.29 -3.79
N VAL A 477 -10.74 -14.22 -3.87
CA VAL A 477 -9.82 -13.83 -2.79
C VAL A 477 -10.61 -13.38 -1.55
N VAL A 478 -11.63 -12.52 -1.72
CA VAL A 478 -12.51 -12.08 -0.63
C VAL A 478 -13.16 -13.28 0.06
N VAL A 479 -13.72 -14.20 -0.72
CA VAL A 479 -14.40 -15.40 -0.21
C VAL A 479 -13.40 -16.37 0.45
N ALA A 480 -12.20 -16.55 -0.11
CA ALA A 480 -11.14 -17.38 0.48
C ALA A 480 -10.67 -16.85 1.85
N ASN A 481 -10.56 -15.53 1.98
CA ASN A 481 -10.26 -14.88 3.26
C ASN A 481 -11.46 -14.89 4.25
N SER A 482 -12.66 -15.27 3.78
CA SER A 482 -13.90 -15.44 4.57
C SER A 482 -14.24 -16.91 4.82
N SER A 483 -13.23 -17.75 5.00
CA SER A 483 -13.40 -19.23 5.11
C SER A 483 -14.24 -19.67 6.30
N GLU A 484 -14.31 -18.90 7.38
CA GLU A 484 -15.17 -19.20 8.55
C GLU A 484 -16.65 -19.13 8.19
N GLU A 485 -17.09 -18.09 7.46
CA GLU A 485 -18.46 -17.92 6.99
C GLU A 485 -18.84 -19.04 6.04
N ILE A 486 -17.92 -19.43 5.15
CA ILE A 486 -18.14 -20.55 4.23
C ILE A 486 -18.32 -21.87 5.01
N ALA A 487 -17.42 -22.16 5.94
CA ALA A 487 -17.49 -23.38 6.76
C ALA A 487 -18.78 -23.42 7.60
N THR A 488 -19.22 -22.26 8.07
CA THR A 488 -20.47 -22.09 8.82
C THR A 488 -21.70 -22.30 7.93
N ALA A 489 -21.72 -21.70 6.75
CA ALA A 489 -22.79 -21.90 5.76
C ALA A 489 -22.86 -23.36 5.26
N ALA A 490 -21.71 -23.96 4.95
CA ALA A 490 -21.61 -25.37 4.53
C ALA A 490 -22.13 -26.33 5.60
N ALA A 491 -21.89 -26.01 6.87
CA ALA A 491 -22.42 -26.77 8.00
C ALA A 491 -23.92 -26.49 8.28
N ARG A 492 -24.57 -25.63 7.49
CA ARG A 492 -25.95 -25.17 7.68
C ARG A 492 -26.21 -24.58 9.06
N ARG A 493 -25.24 -23.82 9.58
CA ARG A 493 -25.32 -23.09 10.84
C ARG A 493 -25.66 -21.63 10.56
N SER A 494 -26.20 -20.94 11.55
CA SER A 494 -26.40 -19.50 11.49
C SER A 494 -25.05 -18.80 11.47
N LEU A 495 -24.90 -17.82 10.58
CA LEU A 495 -23.72 -16.97 10.51
C LEU A 495 -23.57 -16.17 11.81
N GLY A 496 -22.33 -15.79 12.11
CA GLY A 496 -22.01 -14.98 13.27
C GLY A 496 -22.69 -13.60 13.24
N ARG A 497 -22.70 -12.92 14.40
CA ARG A 497 -23.31 -11.60 14.53
C ARG A 497 -22.66 -10.54 13.61
N GLY A 498 -21.34 -10.61 13.40
CA GLY A 498 -20.62 -9.72 12.50
C GLY A 498 -21.19 -9.81 11.09
N ALA A 499 -21.25 -11.00 10.53
CA ALA A 499 -21.77 -11.25 9.20
C ALA A 499 -23.23 -10.79 9.04
N THR A 500 -24.08 -11.12 10.00
CA THR A 500 -25.51 -10.68 9.95
C THR A 500 -25.67 -9.17 10.14
N SER A 501 -24.81 -8.49 10.90
CA SER A 501 -24.80 -7.03 11.04
C SER A 501 -24.40 -6.35 9.73
N ALA A 502 -23.51 -6.98 8.97
CA ALA A 502 -23.12 -6.54 7.64
C ALA A 502 -24.16 -6.88 6.56
N GLY A 503 -25.24 -7.56 6.93
CA GLY A 503 -26.32 -7.97 6.02
C GLY A 503 -26.05 -9.24 5.23
N LEU A 504 -25.03 -10.02 5.59
CA LEU A 504 -24.68 -11.28 4.91
C LEU A 504 -25.60 -12.42 5.31
N GLU A 505 -26.10 -13.13 4.31
CA GLU A 505 -26.87 -14.38 4.46
C GLU A 505 -26.10 -15.57 3.87
N ALA A 506 -26.38 -16.78 4.35
CA ALA A 506 -25.76 -17.98 3.80
C ALA A 506 -26.11 -18.22 2.32
N THR A 507 -27.25 -17.72 1.87
CA THR A 507 -27.69 -17.74 0.47
C THR A 507 -26.82 -16.86 -0.41
N ASP A 508 -26.35 -15.72 0.11
CA ASP A 508 -25.47 -14.81 -0.65
C ASP A 508 -24.12 -15.49 -0.92
N ILE A 509 -23.56 -16.17 0.08
CA ILE A 509 -22.32 -16.95 -0.08
C ILE A 509 -22.47 -18.01 -1.17
N SER A 510 -23.59 -18.76 -1.13
CA SER A 510 -23.88 -19.81 -2.12
C SER A 510 -24.01 -19.24 -3.53
N SER A 511 -24.75 -18.13 -3.67
CA SER A 511 -24.99 -17.45 -4.94
C SER A 511 -23.71 -16.87 -5.52
N LEU A 512 -22.87 -16.27 -4.67
CA LEU A 512 -21.58 -15.72 -5.08
C LEU A 512 -20.63 -16.80 -5.58
N ILE A 513 -20.46 -17.91 -4.83
CA ILE A 513 -19.61 -19.02 -5.24
C ILE A 513 -20.13 -19.65 -6.53
N TYR A 514 -21.44 -19.82 -6.69
CA TYR A 514 -22.05 -20.29 -7.93
C TYR A 514 -21.69 -19.39 -9.13
N ARG A 515 -21.71 -18.04 -8.98
CA ARG A 515 -21.44 -17.08 -10.05
C ARG A 515 -20.02 -17.15 -10.61
N PHE A 516 -19.04 -17.52 -9.78
CA PHE A 516 -17.66 -17.72 -10.23
C PHE A 516 -17.19 -19.19 -10.30
N GLY A 517 -18.10 -20.13 -10.02
CA GLY A 517 -17.77 -21.57 -9.90
C GLY A 517 -17.28 -22.24 -11.19
N ASP A 518 -17.44 -21.61 -12.34
CA ASP A 518 -16.89 -22.03 -13.64
C ASP A 518 -15.46 -21.54 -13.91
N HIS A 519 -14.90 -20.67 -13.04
CA HIS A 519 -13.58 -20.11 -13.24
C HIS A 519 -12.53 -20.90 -12.43
N GLN A 520 -11.63 -21.61 -13.14
CA GLN A 520 -10.67 -22.53 -12.52
C GLN A 520 -9.78 -21.87 -11.46
N ASP A 521 -9.19 -20.69 -11.77
CA ASP A 521 -8.29 -20.01 -10.84
C ASP A 521 -9.03 -19.51 -9.60
N ALA A 522 -10.27 -19.00 -9.77
CA ALA A 522 -11.11 -18.57 -8.66
C ALA A 522 -11.42 -19.74 -7.71
N MET A 523 -11.83 -20.88 -8.27
CA MET A 523 -12.11 -22.07 -7.47
C MET A 523 -10.86 -22.66 -6.81
N THR A 524 -9.70 -22.56 -7.45
CA THR A 524 -8.40 -22.96 -6.86
C THR A 524 -8.04 -22.05 -5.68
N THR A 525 -8.22 -20.75 -5.82
CA THR A 525 -7.98 -19.76 -4.74
C THR A 525 -8.87 -20.06 -3.55
N LEU A 526 -10.18 -20.26 -3.80
CA LEU A 526 -11.15 -20.58 -2.75
C LEU A 526 -10.82 -21.90 -2.05
N ALA A 527 -10.53 -22.95 -2.80
CA ALA A 527 -10.19 -24.26 -2.24
C ALA A 527 -8.91 -24.21 -1.40
N THR A 528 -7.92 -23.40 -1.84
CA THR A 528 -6.67 -23.20 -1.09
C THR A 528 -6.92 -22.48 0.22
N GLY A 529 -7.65 -21.35 0.22
CA GLY A 529 -7.97 -20.60 1.44
C GLY A 529 -8.76 -21.44 2.45
N LEU A 530 -9.79 -22.12 1.98
CA LEU A 530 -10.60 -22.99 2.84
C LEU A 530 -9.80 -24.19 3.37
N GLY A 531 -8.90 -24.75 2.55
CA GLY A 531 -7.98 -25.81 2.97
C GLY A 531 -7.03 -25.35 4.06
N GLN A 532 -6.49 -24.15 3.94
CA GLN A 532 -5.64 -23.53 4.97
C GLN A 532 -6.42 -23.30 6.28
N TYR A 533 -7.60 -22.72 6.19
CA TYR A 533 -8.48 -22.51 7.35
C TYR A 533 -8.73 -23.83 8.10
N HIS A 534 -9.11 -24.88 7.41
CA HIS A 534 -9.36 -26.17 8.04
C HIS A 534 -8.10 -26.82 8.61
N HIS A 535 -6.95 -26.66 7.92
CA HIS A 535 -5.67 -27.13 8.43
C HIS A 535 -5.35 -26.47 9.78
N ASN A 536 -5.46 -25.15 9.87
CA ASN A 536 -5.18 -24.40 11.08
C ASN A 536 -6.17 -24.77 12.21
N ALA A 537 -7.46 -24.87 11.92
CA ALA A 537 -8.46 -25.28 12.90
C ALA A 537 -8.21 -26.69 13.46
N ILE A 538 -7.76 -27.62 12.64
CA ILE A 538 -7.36 -28.97 13.09
C ILE A 538 -6.10 -28.87 13.97
N GLN A 539 -5.10 -28.10 13.59
CA GLN A 539 -3.86 -27.94 14.37
C GLN A 539 -4.15 -27.31 15.74
N GLU A 540 -5.04 -26.32 15.80
CA GLU A 540 -5.45 -25.71 17.07
C GLU A 540 -6.07 -26.75 18.01
N VAL A 541 -7.03 -27.54 17.51
CA VAL A 541 -7.64 -28.63 18.29
C VAL A 541 -6.61 -29.69 18.72
N MET A 542 -5.63 -30.01 17.87
CA MET A 542 -4.58 -30.97 18.19
C MET A 542 -3.58 -30.46 19.24
N ASN A 543 -3.33 -29.16 19.26
CA ASN A 543 -2.39 -28.51 20.17
C ASN A 543 -3.04 -28.10 21.51
N ASP A 544 -4.37 -28.10 21.61
CA ASP A 544 -5.10 -27.81 22.86
C ASP A 544 -5.05 -29.01 23.81
N PRO A 545 -4.39 -28.90 24.98
CA PRO A 545 -4.30 -29.98 25.97
C PRO A 545 -5.66 -30.40 26.55
N GLY A 546 -6.68 -29.54 26.46
CA GLY A 546 -8.04 -29.79 26.91
C GLY A 546 -8.96 -30.41 25.86
N SER A 547 -8.48 -30.53 24.63
CA SER A 547 -9.27 -31.01 23.51
C SER A 547 -9.43 -32.55 23.53
N ASP A 548 -10.60 -33.02 23.16
CA ASP A 548 -10.90 -34.44 23.08
C ASP A 548 -11.01 -34.91 21.61
N LYS A 549 -11.12 -36.24 21.44
CA LYS A 549 -11.32 -36.85 20.12
C LYS A 549 -12.64 -36.43 19.45
N GLY A 550 -13.60 -35.92 20.21
CA GLY A 550 -14.87 -35.41 19.71
C GLY A 550 -14.68 -34.10 18.97
N ASN A 551 -13.83 -33.23 19.49
CA ASN A 551 -13.50 -31.93 18.87
C ASN A 551 -12.80 -32.14 17.52
N LEU A 552 -11.80 -33.02 17.47
CA LEU A 552 -11.09 -33.35 16.23
C LEU A 552 -12.05 -33.98 15.19
N ASN A 553 -12.94 -34.88 15.60
CA ASN A 553 -13.94 -35.48 14.71
C ASN A 553 -14.93 -34.42 14.15
N ASN A 554 -15.27 -33.41 14.95
CA ASN A 554 -16.11 -32.30 14.50
C ASN A 554 -15.41 -31.46 13.41
N GLU A 555 -14.11 -31.20 13.56
CA GLU A 555 -13.34 -30.47 12.51
C GLU A 555 -13.26 -31.29 11.21
N TYR A 556 -13.00 -32.58 11.25
CA TYR A 556 -13.05 -33.41 10.04
C TYR A 556 -14.43 -33.42 9.37
N ARG A 557 -15.52 -33.39 10.15
CA ARG A 557 -16.88 -33.25 9.60
C ARG A 557 -17.09 -31.88 8.92
N ARG A 558 -16.52 -30.80 9.48
CA ARG A 558 -16.56 -29.46 8.86
C ARG A 558 -15.81 -29.45 7.53
N VAL A 559 -14.61 -30.06 7.47
CA VAL A 559 -13.86 -30.23 6.21
C VAL A 559 -14.70 -30.94 5.16
N ALA A 560 -15.31 -32.08 5.52
CA ALA A 560 -16.15 -32.87 4.60
C ALA A 560 -17.38 -32.06 4.13
N ALA A 561 -18.03 -31.33 5.03
CA ALA A 561 -19.19 -30.48 4.70
C ALA A 561 -18.78 -29.36 3.72
N SER A 562 -17.67 -28.67 3.98
CA SER A 562 -17.17 -27.59 3.12
C SER A 562 -16.76 -28.11 1.74
N SER A 563 -16.05 -29.23 1.67
CA SER A 563 -15.66 -29.86 0.39
C SER A 563 -16.87 -30.26 -0.44
N SER A 564 -17.87 -30.91 0.20
CA SER A 564 -19.12 -31.30 -0.48
C SER A 564 -19.94 -30.07 -0.93
N TYR A 565 -19.93 -29.01 -0.13
CA TYR A 565 -20.61 -27.75 -0.46
C TYR A 565 -20.03 -27.10 -1.72
N LEU A 566 -18.69 -26.96 -1.79
CA LEU A 566 -18.03 -26.41 -2.96
C LEU A 566 -18.23 -27.29 -4.20
N GLN A 567 -18.11 -28.60 -4.06
CA GLN A 567 -18.32 -29.53 -5.16
C GLN A 567 -19.74 -29.39 -5.73
N ASN A 568 -20.75 -29.38 -4.89
CA ASN A 568 -22.13 -29.25 -5.32
C ASN A 568 -22.38 -27.92 -6.07
N LEU A 569 -21.86 -26.79 -5.55
CA LEU A 569 -22.03 -25.49 -6.21
C LEU A 569 -21.33 -25.45 -7.57
N SER A 570 -20.14 -26.03 -7.68
CA SER A 570 -19.42 -26.12 -8.94
C SER A 570 -20.14 -27.03 -9.95
N GLU A 571 -20.63 -28.22 -9.51
CA GLU A 571 -21.38 -29.13 -10.38
C GLU A 571 -22.67 -28.51 -10.89
N PHE A 572 -23.41 -27.78 -10.04
CA PHE A 572 -24.61 -27.03 -10.49
C PHE A 572 -24.24 -25.98 -11.52
N ARG A 573 -23.13 -25.27 -11.34
CA ARG A 573 -22.67 -24.23 -12.28
C ARG A 573 -22.30 -24.78 -13.65
N PHE A 574 -21.68 -25.97 -13.71
CA PHE A 574 -21.33 -26.65 -14.97
C PHE A 574 -22.54 -27.30 -15.65
N ALA A 575 -23.62 -27.55 -14.93
CA ALA A 575 -24.84 -28.14 -15.49
C ALA A 575 -25.78 -27.10 -16.15
N ASP A 576 -25.64 -25.81 -15.75
CA ASP A 576 -26.37 -24.66 -16.31
C ASP A 576 -25.67 -24.07 -17.55
#